data_05f807915a4439bded2a9b6576a24d38
#
_entry.id   05f807915a4439bded2a9b6576a24d38
#
_cell.length_a   1.000
_cell.length_b   1.000
_cell.length_c   1.000
_cell.angle_alpha   90.00
_cell.angle_beta   90.00
_cell.angle_gamma   90.00
#
_symmetry.space_group_name_H-M   'P 1'
#
loop_
_entity.id
_entity.type
_entity.pdbx_description
1 polymer ?
#
loop_
_entity_poly.entity_id
_entity_poly.type
_entity_poly.pdbx_seq_one_letter_code
_entity_poly.pdbx_strand_id
1 'polypeptide(L)' 'MSKKKDIELEIIDTADGAVIKSGKKTIAEIKEKSGNFVVSLSGKEIATVSSFEAALEEAIKEYNLSI' A
#
# COMPACT_ATOMS: atom_id res chain seq x y z
N MET A 1 10.89 -25.46 -4.23
CA MET A 1 10.61 -25.07 -4.16
C MET A 1 10.20 -24.32 -4.29
N SER A 2 9.93 -23.91 -4.32
CA SER A 2 9.54 -23.27 -4.40
C SER A 2 9.38 -22.50 -4.43
N LYS A 3 9.19 -21.99 -4.52
CA LYS A 3 8.95 -21.25 -4.56
C LYS A 3 8.42 -20.45 -4.79
N LYS A 4 8.14 -20.03 -4.73
CA LYS A 4 7.42 -19.25 -4.88
C LYS A 4 7.71 -18.05 -5.05
N LYS A 5 7.48 -17.45 -5.81
CA LYS A 5 7.73 -16.41 -5.86
C LYS A 5 7.27 -15.51 -5.12
N ASP A 6 7.75 -15.15 -4.58
CA ASP A 6 7.14 -14.54 -3.58
C ASP A 6 7.22 -13.09 -3.70
N ILE A 7 6.14 -12.40 -3.56
CA ILE A 7 6.13 -10.99 -3.49
C ILE A 7 6.44 -10.61 -2.09
N GLU A 8 7.62 -10.08 -1.86
CA GLU A 8 7.98 -9.60 -0.55
C GLU A 8 7.54 -8.17 -0.45
N LEU A 9 6.53 -7.93 0.34
CA LEU A 9 6.04 -6.58 0.58
C LEU A 9 6.58 -6.07 1.88
N GLU A 10 7.16 -4.88 1.83
CA GLU A 10 7.64 -4.19 3.02
C GLU A 10 6.71 -3.04 3.34
N ILE A 11 6.34 -2.92 4.59
CA ILE A 11 5.51 -1.80 5.04
C ILE A 11 6.39 -0.94 5.92
N ILE A 12 6.60 0.30 5.49
CA ILE A 12 7.48 1.22 6.18
C ILE A 12 6.63 2.35 6.73
N ASP A 13 6.64 2.53 8.04
CA ASP A 13 5.89 3.60 8.65
C ASP A 13 6.55 4.93 8.36
N THR A 14 5.75 5.92 8.02
CA THR A 14 6.23 7.26 7.80
C THR A 14 5.49 8.20 8.75
N ALA A 15 5.89 9.46 8.77
CA ALA A 15 5.24 10.43 9.63
C ALA A 15 3.77 10.61 9.29
N ASP A 16 3.42 10.46 8.01
CA ASP A 16 2.06 10.71 7.56
C ASP A 16 1.27 9.43 7.36
N GLY A 17 1.88 8.27 7.50
CA GLY A 17 1.17 7.03 7.26
C GLY A 17 2.14 5.90 7.04
N ALA A 18 2.15 5.36 5.83
CA ALA A 18 3.03 4.23 5.52
C ALA A 18 3.29 4.17 4.03
N VAL A 19 4.36 3.47 3.70
CA VAL A 19 4.73 3.21 2.31
C VAL A 19 4.85 1.70 2.16
N ILE A 20 4.26 1.17 1.09
CA ILE A 20 4.36 -0.25 0.80
C ILE A 20 5.30 -0.43 -0.38
N LYS A 21 6.33 -1.22 -0.16
CA LYS A 21 7.34 -1.43 -1.19
C LYS A 21 7.46 -2.91 -1.53
N SER A 22 7.83 -3.16 -2.76
CA SER A 22 8.15 -4.50 -3.20
C SER A 22 9.57 -4.44 -3.74
N GLY A 23 10.49 -5.02 -2.99
CA GLY A 23 11.90 -4.90 -3.33
C GLY A 23 12.33 -3.46 -3.23
N LYS A 24 12.78 -2.89 -4.31
CA LYS A 24 13.25 -1.51 -4.33
C LYS A 24 12.20 -0.55 -4.85
N LYS A 25 11.02 -1.06 -5.14
CA LYS A 25 10.01 -0.27 -5.81
C LYS A 25 8.89 0.08 -4.86
N THR A 26 8.51 1.34 -4.82
CA THR A 26 7.36 1.77 -4.04
C THR A 26 6.11 1.47 -4.84
N ILE A 27 5.26 0.61 -4.30
CA ILE A 27 4.07 0.23 -5.03
C ILE A 27 2.83 0.97 -4.55
N ALA A 28 2.83 1.40 -3.29
CA ALA A 28 1.66 2.09 -2.76
C ALA A 28 2.08 2.99 -1.62
N GLU A 29 1.26 3.99 -1.35
CA GLU A 29 1.46 4.88 -0.22
C GLU A 29 0.15 5.09 0.49
N ILE A 30 0.21 5.21 1.80
CA ILE A 30 -0.94 5.50 2.62
C ILE A 30 -0.62 6.75 3.40
N LYS A 31 -1.48 7.76 3.29
CA LYS A 31 -1.27 9.01 4.01
C LYS A 31 -2.50 9.34 4.80
N GLU A 32 -2.30 9.76 6.04
CA GLU A 32 -3.39 10.20 6.87
C GLU A 32 -3.74 11.64 6.53
N LYS A 33 -5.03 11.90 6.38
CA LYS A 33 -5.49 13.21 6.01
C LYS A 33 -6.85 13.43 6.66
N SER A 34 -6.93 14.37 7.58
CA SER A 34 -8.17 14.73 8.24
C SER A 34 -8.87 13.53 8.86
N GLY A 35 -8.11 12.64 9.46
CA GLY A 35 -8.68 11.46 10.12
C GLY A 35 -8.95 10.29 9.20
N ASN A 36 -8.73 10.47 7.92
CA ASN A 36 -8.89 9.37 6.96
C ASN A 36 -7.54 8.99 6.39
N PHE A 37 -7.51 7.86 5.71
CA PHE A 37 -6.29 7.38 5.09
C PHE A 37 -6.47 7.33 3.59
N VAL A 38 -5.61 8.02 2.88
CA VAL A 38 -5.64 8.08 1.44
C VAL A 38 -4.66 7.06 0.89
N VAL A 39 -5.14 6.17 0.05
CA VAL A 39 -4.31 5.14 -0.55
C VAL A 39 -3.96 5.56 -1.96
N SER A 40 -2.66 5.57 -2.25
CA SER A 40 -2.16 5.91 -3.59
C SER A 40 -1.39 4.73 -4.14
N LEU A 41 -1.57 4.47 -5.41
CA LEU A 41 -0.86 3.40 -6.09
C LEU A 41 -0.12 4.02 -7.27
N SER A 42 1.20 3.89 -7.26
CA SER A 42 2.03 4.48 -8.30
C SER A 42 1.79 5.97 -8.46
N GLY A 43 1.59 6.65 -7.33
CA GLY A 43 1.39 8.08 -7.35
C GLY A 43 -0.02 8.53 -7.63
N LYS A 44 -0.95 7.59 -7.78
CA LYS A 44 -2.32 7.92 -8.11
C LYS A 44 -3.23 7.49 -6.97
N GLU A 45 -4.08 8.40 -6.51
CA GLU A 45 -5.02 8.08 -5.44
C GLU A 45 -6.07 7.12 -5.94
N ILE A 46 -6.24 6.01 -5.22
CA ILE A 46 -7.19 4.99 -5.61
C ILE A 46 -8.34 4.85 -4.63
N ALA A 47 -8.13 5.25 -3.38
CA ALA A 47 -9.16 5.09 -2.36
C ALA A 47 -8.89 5.98 -1.18
N THR A 48 -9.95 6.28 -0.45
CA THR A 48 -9.85 6.95 0.84
C THR A 48 -10.67 6.13 1.82
N VAL A 49 -10.05 5.72 2.90
CA VAL A 49 -10.70 4.85 3.87
C VAL A 49 -10.52 5.45 5.25
N SER A 50 -11.26 4.93 6.22
CA SER A 50 -11.25 5.51 7.55
C SER A 50 -10.36 4.77 8.53
N SER A 51 -9.71 3.68 8.12
CA SER A 51 -8.82 2.97 9.01
C SER A 51 -7.57 2.55 8.26
N PHE A 52 -6.50 2.37 9.02
CA PHE A 52 -5.22 1.98 8.44
C PHE A 52 -5.29 0.57 7.86
N GLU A 53 -5.98 -0.33 8.57
CA GLU A 53 -6.13 -1.69 8.07
C GLU A 53 -6.85 -1.73 6.73
N ALA A 54 -7.91 -0.95 6.62
CA ALA A 54 -8.62 -0.88 5.36
C ALA A 54 -7.74 -0.33 4.25
N ALA A 55 -6.89 0.63 4.60
CA ALA A 55 -5.97 1.19 3.62
C ALA A 55 -4.98 0.15 3.13
N LEU A 56 -4.44 -0.64 4.05
CA LEU A 56 -3.52 -1.70 3.66
C LEU A 56 -4.19 -2.71 2.74
N GLU A 57 -5.41 -3.09 3.07
CA GLU A 57 -6.14 -4.05 2.26
C GLU A 57 -6.40 -3.51 0.86
N GLU A 58 -6.77 -2.25 0.77
CA GLU A 58 -7.02 -1.67 -0.53
C GLU A 58 -5.75 -1.62 -1.37
N ALA A 59 -4.65 -1.26 -0.76
CA ALA A 59 -3.39 -1.17 -1.48
C ALA A 59 -2.98 -2.53 -2.02
N ILE A 60 -3.05 -3.55 -1.18
CA ILE A 60 -2.64 -4.88 -1.57
C ILE A 60 -3.58 -5.44 -2.62
N LYS A 61 -4.86 -5.20 -2.44
CA LYS A 61 -5.87 -5.68 -3.37
C LYS A 61 -5.66 -5.08 -4.76
N GLU A 62 -5.44 -3.78 -4.82
CA GLU A 62 -5.23 -3.13 -6.11
C GLU A 62 -3.93 -3.57 -6.75
N TYR A 63 -2.92 -3.79 -5.94
CA TYR A 63 -1.66 -4.29 -6.47
C TYR A 63 -1.85 -5.66 -7.11
N ASN A 64 -2.60 -6.54 -6.44
CA ASN A 64 -2.87 -7.85 -6.98
C ASN A 64 -3.67 -7.80 -8.28
N LEU A 65 -4.61 -6.85 -8.36
CA LEU A 65 -5.43 -6.74 -9.54
C LEU A 65 -4.65 -6.19 -10.73
N SER A 66 -3.59 -5.45 -10.48
CA SER A 66 -2.86 -4.85 -11.59
C SER A 66 -1.72 -5.71 -12.09
N ILE A 67 -1.54 -6.88 -11.52
CA ILE A 67 -0.49 -7.79 -11.98
C ILE A 67 -0.92 -8.65 -13.17
#